data_4fcf89a77c955307d6c421f9a627b062
#
_entry.id   4fcf89a77c955307d6c421f9a627b062
#
_cell.length_a   1.000
_cell.length_b   1.000
_cell.length_c   1.000
_cell.angle_alpha   90.00
_cell.angle_beta   90.00
_cell.angle_gamma   90.00
#
_symmetry.space_group_name_H-M   'P 1'
#
loop_
_entity.id
_entity.type
_entity.pdbx_description
1 polymer ?
#
loop_
_entity_poly.entity_id
_entity_poly.type
_entity_poly.pdbx_seq_one_letter_code
_entity_poly.pdbx_strand_id
1 'polypeptide(L)'
;TTEGIEAVFLETHNWGKSAKFFQRLGYEVEFATDHNSGQLRRGDGPYLFIAEIPETEPTCRHLVLAVADADAFELDASVEVVSGWEDTHWGTRLMTIRDPDGREWKLQAPQK
;
A
#
# COMPACT_ATOMS: atom_id res chain seq x y z
N THR A 1 -1.36 18.59 1.47
CA THR A 1 -0.42 17.78 2.26
C THR A 1 -0.97 16.39 2.52
N THR A 2 -0.10 15.42 2.82
CA THR A 2 -0.51 14.07 3.20
C THR A 2 -0.76 14.00 4.70
N GLU A 3 -1.43 12.93 5.12
CA GLU A 3 -1.65 12.62 6.54
C GLU A 3 -0.56 11.70 7.12
N GLY A 4 0.47 11.41 6.34
CA GLY A 4 1.57 10.55 6.76
C GLY A 4 1.42 9.10 6.30
N ILE A 5 2.33 8.25 6.76
CA ILE A 5 2.37 6.84 6.35
C ILE A 5 1.20 6.09 6.98
N GLU A 6 0.36 5.45 6.16
CA GLU A 6 -0.74 4.63 6.66
C GLU A 6 -0.54 3.14 6.43
N ALA A 7 0.31 2.76 5.47
CA ALA A 7 0.43 1.36 5.08
C ALA A 7 1.74 1.06 4.37
N VAL A 8 2.06 -0.22 4.31
CA VAL A 8 3.10 -0.75 3.43
C VAL A 8 2.43 -1.82 2.57
N PHE A 9 2.50 -1.68 1.25
CA PHE A 9 2.05 -2.71 0.33
C PHE A 9 3.23 -3.60 -0.02
N LEU A 10 3.11 -4.90 0.30
CA LEU A 10 4.15 -5.89 0.07
C LEU A 10 3.69 -6.93 -0.94
N GLU A 11 4.58 -7.26 -1.85
CA GLU A 11 4.40 -8.44 -2.68
C GLU A 11 5.19 -9.59 -2.09
N THR A 12 4.70 -10.82 -2.25
CA THR A 12 5.36 -12.01 -1.72
C THR A 12 5.21 -13.16 -2.71
N HIS A 13 6.09 -14.13 -2.61
CA HIS A 13 5.96 -15.38 -3.38
C HIS A 13 5.21 -16.46 -2.58
N ASN A 14 4.90 -16.22 -1.32
CA ASN A 14 4.14 -17.15 -0.50
C ASN A 14 3.39 -16.39 0.61
N TRP A 15 2.10 -16.19 0.39
CA TRP A 15 1.23 -15.48 1.33
C TRP A 15 1.25 -16.09 2.73
N GLY A 16 1.08 -17.41 2.81
CA GLY A 16 0.98 -18.09 4.11
C GLY A 16 2.25 -17.94 4.95
N LYS A 17 3.42 -18.07 4.32
CA LYS A 17 4.69 -17.90 5.03
C LYS A 17 4.91 -16.45 5.45
N SER A 18 4.58 -15.51 4.60
CA SER A 18 4.73 -14.09 4.93
C SER A 18 3.79 -13.68 6.06
N ALA A 19 2.54 -14.11 6.01
CA ALA A 19 1.58 -13.83 7.08
C ALA A 19 2.08 -14.38 8.43
N LYS A 20 2.55 -15.62 8.46
CA LYS A 20 3.09 -16.22 9.69
C LYS A 20 4.32 -15.48 10.21
N PHE A 21 5.18 -15.04 9.31
CA PHE A 21 6.37 -14.26 9.69
C PHE A 21 5.96 -13.02 10.48
N PHE A 22 5.01 -12.24 9.96
CA PHE A 22 4.57 -11.02 10.63
C PHE A 22 3.75 -11.31 11.88
N GLN A 23 2.96 -12.41 11.90
CA GLN A 23 2.24 -12.80 13.12
C GLN A 23 3.21 -13.10 14.27
N ARG A 24 4.37 -13.69 13.99
CA ARG A 24 5.40 -13.93 14.99
C ARG A 24 6.03 -12.65 15.52
N LEU A 25 5.85 -11.53 14.82
CA LEU A 25 6.32 -10.22 15.24
C LEU A 25 5.21 -9.39 15.92
N GLY A 26 4.05 -10.00 16.16
CA GLY A 26 2.96 -9.36 16.88
C GLY A 26 1.87 -8.78 15.99
N TYR A 27 1.95 -8.93 14.67
CA TYR A 27 0.89 -8.49 13.78
C TYR A 27 -0.29 -9.45 13.82
N GLU A 28 -1.48 -8.92 13.66
CA GLU A 28 -2.70 -9.71 13.58
C GLU A 28 -3.31 -9.58 12.19
N VAL A 29 -3.84 -10.67 11.65
CA VAL A 29 -4.55 -10.65 10.38
C VAL A 29 -5.92 -10.00 10.61
N GLU A 30 -6.14 -8.84 10.00
CA GLU A 30 -7.43 -8.17 10.08
C GLU A 30 -8.43 -8.79 9.11
N PHE A 31 -7.96 -9.16 7.92
CA PHE A 31 -8.74 -9.95 6.97
C PHE A 31 -7.83 -10.59 5.95
N ALA A 32 -8.30 -11.68 5.35
CA ALA A 32 -7.65 -12.34 4.22
C ALA A 32 -8.63 -12.41 3.06
N THR A 33 -8.11 -12.35 1.85
CA THR A 33 -8.92 -12.45 0.62
C THR A 33 -8.87 -13.87 0.05
N ASP A 34 -9.65 -14.11 -0.99
CA ASP A 34 -9.65 -15.38 -1.71
C ASP A 34 -8.48 -15.49 -2.71
N HIS A 35 -7.61 -14.49 -2.77
CA HIS A 35 -6.57 -14.38 -3.79
C HIS A 35 -5.16 -14.45 -3.21
N ASN A 36 -4.97 -15.16 -2.10
CA ASN A 36 -3.68 -15.27 -1.42
C ASN A 36 -3.10 -13.90 -1.08
N SER A 37 -3.91 -13.12 -0.40
CA SER A 37 -3.54 -11.79 0.08
C SER A 37 -4.30 -11.46 1.34
N GLY A 38 -3.90 -10.38 2.02
CA GLY A 38 -4.61 -9.95 3.22
C GLY A 38 -3.96 -8.74 3.86
N GLN A 39 -4.63 -8.25 4.89
CA GLN A 39 -4.20 -7.09 5.64
C GLN A 39 -3.89 -7.47 7.07
N LEU A 40 -2.74 -7.00 7.55
CA LEU A 40 -2.29 -7.25 8.91
C LEU A 40 -1.99 -5.91 9.59
N ARG A 41 -2.16 -5.86 10.91
CA ARG A 41 -1.89 -4.65 11.69
C ARG A 41 -1.36 -5.00 13.07
N ARG A 42 -0.52 -4.12 13.59
CA ARG A 42 -0.07 -4.18 14.99
C ARG A 42 -0.58 -2.94 15.71
N GLY A 43 -1.57 -3.13 16.61
CA GLY A 43 -2.16 -2.02 17.35
C GLY A 43 -2.78 -0.97 16.42
N ASP A 44 -2.52 0.30 16.70
CA ASP A 44 -3.01 1.43 15.91
C ASP A 44 -2.02 1.90 14.85
N GLY A 45 -0.98 1.14 14.62
CA GLY A 45 0.06 1.50 13.64
C GLY A 45 -0.37 1.32 12.21
N PRO A 46 0.53 1.60 11.27
CA PRO A 46 0.27 1.34 9.85
C PRO A 46 -0.04 -0.12 9.60
N TYR A 47 -0.90 -0.39 8.61
CA TYR A 47 -1.18 -1.77 8.23
C TYR A 47 -0.23 -2.24 7.13
N LEU A 48 -0.09 -3.55 7.03
CA LEU A 48 0.57 -4.21 5.91
C LEU A 48 -0.50 -4.82 5.04
N PHE A 49 -0.43 -4.60 3.73
CA PHE A 49 -1.24 -5.35 2.79
C PHE A 49 -0.28 -6.21 1.97
N ILE A 50 -0.45 -7.53 2.06
CA ILE A 50 0.47 -8.50 1.46
C ILE A 50 -0.29 -9.26 0.39
N ALA A 51 0.27 -9.28 -0.83
CA ALA A 51 -0.32 -9.97 -1.97
C ALA A 51 0.68 -10.91 -2.61
N GLU A 52 0.25 -12.14 -2.89
CA GLU A 52 1.10 -13.13 -3.53
C GLU A 52 1.16 -12.85 -5.04
N ILE A 53 2.38 -12.93 -5.57
CA ILE A 53 2.65 -12.79 -7.00
C ILE A 53 3.41 -14.03 -7.50
N PRO A 54 3.47 -14.27 -8.82
CA PRO A 54 4.22 -15.39 -9.36
C PRO A 54 5.70 -15.36 -8.99
N GLU A 55 6.28 -16.54 -8.74
CA GLU A 55 7.69 -16.67 -8.35
C GLU A 55 8.65 -16.16 -9.42
N THR A 56 8.19 -16.07 -10.67
CA THR A 56 8.98 -15.57 -11.80
C THR A 56 9.13 -14.06 -11.79
N GLU A 57 8.36 -13.35 -10.97
CA GLU A 57 8.40 -11.89 -10.89
C GLU A 57 9.09 -11.44 -9.60
N PRO A 58 9.90 -10.37 -9.65
CA PRO A 58 10.51 -9.86 -8.43
C PRO A 58 9.46 -9.20 -7.54
N THR A 59 9.62 -9.35 -6.23
CA THR A 59 8.71 -8.72 -5.29
C THR A 59 9.03 -7.23 -5.10
N CYS A 60 7.99 -6.43 -4.92
CA CYS A 60 8.11 -5.01 -4.62
C CYS A 60 7.52 -4.69 -3.26
N ARG A 61 7.86 -3.50 -2.78
CA ARG A 61 7.34 -2.94 -1.56
C ARG A 61 7.07 -1.47 -1.82
N HIS A 62 5.86 -1.00 -1.46
CA HIS A 62 5.47 0.39 -1.61
C HIS A 62 5.01 0.95 -0.28
N LEU A 63 5.58 2.08 0.11
CA LEU A 63 5.06 2.85 1.23
C LEU A 63 3.87 3.66 0.76
N VAL A 64 2.83 3.74 1.60
CA VAL A 64 1.57 4.38 1.25
C VAL A 64 1.33 5.55 2.20
N LEU A 65 1.15 6.73 1.62
CA LEU A 65 0.82 7.94 2.36
C LEU A 65 -0.68 8.20 2.25
N ALA A 66 -1.31 8.51 3.37
CA ALA A 66 -2.74 8.81 3.40
C ALA A 66 -3.02 10.22 2.88
N VAL A 67 -4.07 10.36 2.09
CA VAL A 67 -4.59 11.64 1.63
C VAL A 67 -6.08 11.67 2.01
N ALA A 68 -6.50 12.76 2.66
CA ALA A 68 -7.86 12.87 3.15
C ALA A 68 -8.92 12.94 2.04
N ASP A 69 -8.61 13.68 0.97
CA ASP A 69 -9.52 13.92 -0.15
C ASP A 69 -8.72 14.13 -1.43
N ALA A 70 -8.85 13.17 -2.38
CA ALA A 70 -8.11 13.24 -3.64
C ALA A 70 -8.44 14.50 -4.46
N ASP A 71 -9.69 14.95 -4.43
CA ASP A 71 -10.11 16.10 -5.22
C ASP A 71 -9.57 17.42 -4.65
N ALA A 72 -9.37 17.49 -3.33
CA ALA A 72 -8.83 18.67 -2.67
C ALA A 72 -7.31 18.65 -2.58
N PHE A 73 -6.68 17.53 -2.87
CA PHE A 73 -5.24 17.35 -2.72
C PHE A 73 -4.49 18.08 -3.85
N GLU A 74 -3.60 18.98 -3.46
CA GLU A 74 -2.75 19.69 -4.42
C GLU A 74 -1.32 19.16 -4.28
N LEU A 75 -0.82 18.57 -5.36
CA LEU A 75 0.53 18.05 -5.41
C LEU A 75 1.46 19.16 -5.91
N ASP A 76 2.59 19.31 -5.23
CA ASP A 76 3.62 20.26 -5.68
C ASP A 76 4.08 19.90 -7.08
N ALA A 77 4.23 20.92 -7.95
CA ALA A 77 4.57 20.71 -9.36
C ALA A 77 5.94 20.05 -9.57
N SER A 78 6.82 20.10 -8.57
CA SER A 78 8.15 19.47 -8.65
C SER A 78 8.11 17.95 -8.46
N VAL A 79 7.00 17.40 -7.97
CA VAL A 79 6.88 15.95 -7.71
C VAL A 79 6.58 15.21 -9.00
N GLU A 80 7.36 14.20 -9.29
CA GLU A 80 7.16 13.36 -10.47
C GLU A 80 5.96 12.44 -10.27
N VAL A 81 4.96 12.51 -11.16
CA VAL A 81 3.79 11.64 -11.13
C VAL A 81 4.00 10.50 -12.12
N VAL A 82 3.97 9.26 -11.62
CA VAL A 82 4.04 8.06 -12.46
C VAL A 82 2.65 7.71 -12.99
N SER A 83 1.65 7.78 -12.11
CA SER A 83 0.27 7.47 -12.46
C SER A 83 -0.66 8.35 -11.62
N GLY A 84 -1.59 9.05 -12.26
CA GLY A 84 -2.58 9.88 -11.57
C GLY A 84 -3.58 9.04 -10.78
N TRP A 85 -4.57 9.71 -10.18
CA TRP A 85 -5.56 9.04 -9.35
C TRP A 85 -6.34 7.99 -10.14
N GLU A 86 -6.35 6.77 -9.64
CA GLU A 86 -7.08 5.64 -10.21
C GLU A 86 -7.93 4.97 -9.12
N ASP A 87 -9.13 4.56 -9.48
CA ASP A 87 -10.01 3.83 -8.56
C ASP A 87 -9.49 2.41 -8.35
N THR A 88 -9.53 1.95 -7.10
CA THR A 88 -9.20 0.57 -6.76
C THR A 88 -10.49 -0.24 -6.59
N HIS A 89 -10.36 -1.58 -6.52
CA HIS A 89 -11.53 -2.42 -6.25
C HIS A 89 -11.89 -2.50 -4.76
N TRP A 90 -11.12 -1.88 -3.88
CA TRP A 90 -11.38 -1.95 -2.44
C TRP A 90 -11.86 -0.63 -1.85
N GLY A 91 -12.36 0.27 -2.69
CA GLY A 91 -13.03 1.48 -2.22
C GLY A 91 -12.13 2.68 -1.98
N THR A 92 -10.95 2.70 -2.59
CA THR A 92 -10.04 3.83 -2.48
C THR A 92 -9.60 4.34 -3.86
N ARG A 93 -8.83 5.41 -3.88
CA ARG A 93 -8.15 5.92 -5.07
C ARG A 93 -6.66 5.94 -4.78
N LEU A 94 -5.86 5.55 -5.75
CA LEU A 94 -4.40 5.53 -5.63
C LEU A 94 -3.76 6.42 -6.68
N MET A 95 -2.70 7.12 -6.27
CA MET A 95 -1.79 7.83 -7.16
C MET A 95 -0.39 7.28 -6.91
N THR A 96 0.41 7.16 -7.95
CA THR A 96 1.81 6.74 -7.83
C THR A 96 2.71 7.91 -8.16
N ILE A 97 3.64 8.20 -7.26
CA ILE A 97 4.64 9.26 -7.45
C ILE A 97 6.02 8.65 -7.31
N ARG A 98 7.03 9.40 -7.70
CA ARG A 98 8.43 8.96 -7.61
C ARG A 98 9.24 9.98 -6.84
N ASP A 99 10.06 9.50 -5.89
CA ASP A 99 10.94 10.37 -5.13
C ASP A 99 12.21 10.71 -5.91
N PRO A 100 13.08 11.60 -5.39
CA PRO A 100 14.29 12.00 -6.11
C PRO A 100 15.27 10.87 -6.42
N ASP A 101 15.22 9.76 -5.69
CA ASP A 101 16.07 8.60 -5.93
C ASP A 101 15.40 7.52 -6.77
N GLY A 102 14.23 7.82 -7.34
CA GLY A 102 13.52 6.91 -8.22
C GLY A 102 12.62 5.89 -7.53
N ARG A 103 12.44 5.98 -6.21
CA ARG A 103 11.55 5.07 -5.49
C ARG A 103 10.11 5.49 -5.69
N GLU A 104 9.26 4.50 -5.94
CA GLU A 104 7.83 4.76 -6.07
C GLU A 104 7.14 4.73 -4.72
N TRP A 105 6.24 5.70 -4.53
CA TRP A 105 5.39 5.82 -3.37
C TRP A 105 3.94 5.85 -3.82
N LYS A 106 3.05 5.31 -3.01
CA LYS A 106 1.61 5.40 -3.26
C LYS A 106 0.99 6.46 -2.38
N LEU A 107 0.06 7.22 -2.95
CA LEU A 107 -0.84 8.07 -2.19
C LEU A 107 -2.21 7.42 -2.25
N GLN A 108 -2.90 7.32 -1.12
CA GLN A 108 -4.20 6.67 -1.07
C GLN A 108 -5.22 7.58 -0.43
N ALA A 109 -6.37 7.73 -1.09
CA ALA A 109 -7.49 8.52 -0.60
C ALA A 109 -8.77 7.71 -0.70
N PRO A 110 -9.79 8.02 0.13
CA PRO A 110 -11.09 7.35 0.01
C PRO A 110 -11.74 7.68 -1.33
N GLN A 111 -12.49 6.73 -1.88
CA GLN A 111 -13.41 7.00 -2.97
C GLN A 111 -14.62 7.77 -2.44
N LYS A 112 -15.16 8.64 -3.27
CA LYS A 112 -16.37 9.39 -2.95
C LYS A 112 -17.60 8.73 -3.55
#